data_ec2bd2b979b0ef4ee019e377ea1b6b9e
#
_entry.id   ec2bd2b979b0ef4ee019e377ea1b6b9e
#
_cell.length_a   1.000
_cell.length_b   1.000
_cell.length_c   1.000
_cell.angle_alpha   90.00
_cell.angle_beta   90.00
_cell.angle_gamma   90.00
#
_symmetry.space_group_name_H-M   'P 1'
#
loop_
_entity.id
_entity.type
_entity.pdbx_description
1 polymer ?
#
loop_
_entity_poly.entity_id
_entity_poly.type
_entity_poly.pdbx_seq_one_letter_code
_entity_poly.pdbx_strand_id
1 'polypeptide(L)'
;MSKYFGTDGVRGRANEGLTLDMSIKIGQYLGWYYGKEKHAKILIGKDTRLSGDMFELGLAAGATSMGAQVYLLGVCPTPAISYLVRKERFDCGIMVSASHNPYYDNGIKCFNHNGEKMEEELLLEVEKYMDGLTDL
;
A
#
# COMPACT_ATOMS: atom_id res chain seq x y z
N MET A 1 13.98 -0.56 -13.14
CA MET A 1 12.70 -0.05 -13.66
C MET A 1 11.53 -0.84 -13.08
N SER A 2 10.52 -0.15 -12.61
CA SER A 2 9.40 -0.84 -11.98
C SER A 2 8.48 -1.50 -13.01
N LYS A 3 7.91 -2.63 -12.64
CA LYS A 3 7.00 -3.42 -13.45
C LYS A 3 5.54 -3.05 -13.17
N TYR A 4 5.21 -2.82 -11.91
CA TYR A 4 3.84 -2.53 -11.46
C TYR A 4 3.68 -1.10 -10.96
N PHE A 5 4.62 -0.64 -10.14
CA PHE A 5 4.54 0.68 -9.53
C PHE A 5 5.06 1.74 -10.50
N GLY A 6 4.13 2.50 -11.06
CA GLY A 6 4.47 3.68 -11.85
C GLY A 6 4.57 4.92 -10.97
N THR A 7 4.53 6.09 -11.57
CA THR A 7 4.58 7.37 -10.85
C THR A 7 3.44 7.51 -9.84
N ASP A 8 2.27 6.98 -10.17
CA ASP A 8 1.05 7.10 -9.36
C ASP A 8 0.68 5.80 -8.65
N GLY A 9 1.65 4.93 -8.37
CA GLY A 9 1.41 3.66 -7.74
C GLY A 9 1.05 2.56 -8.74
N VAL A 10 0.56 1.41 -8.24
CA VAL A 10 0.06 0.35 -9.09
C VAL A 10 -1.43 0.56 -9.30
N ARG A 11 -1.88 0.52 -10.54
CA ARG A 11 -3.28 0.71 -10.92
C ARG A 11 -3.72 -0.38 -11.87
N GLY A 12 -5.02 -0.67 -11.85
CA GLY A 12 -5.62 -1.61 -12.77
C GLY A 12 -7.06 -1.87 -12.45
N ARG A 13 -7.71 -2.64 -13.32
CA ARG A 13 -9.08 -3.07 -13.10
C ARG A 13 -9.11 -4.03 -11.91
N ALA A 14 -10.02 -3.78 -10.97
CA ALA A 14 -10.12 -4.58 -9.75
C ALA A 14 -10.33 -6.06 -10.07
N ASN A 15 -9.50 -6.92 -9.47
CA ASN A 15 -9.48 -8.37 -9.65
C ASN A 15 -9.05 -8.86 -11.03
N GLU A 16 -8.55 -7.96 -11.89
CA GLU A 16 -7.99 -8.35 -13.19
C GLU A 16 -6.54 -7.88 -13.29
N GLY A 17 -6.32 -6.58 -13.40
CA GLY A 17 -4.98 -5.99 -13.42
C GLY A 17 -4.40 -5.75 -12.04
N LEU A 18 -5.26 -5.35 -11.09
CA LEU A 18 -4.91 -5.21 -9.68
C LEU A 18 -5.76 -6.20 -8.88
N THR A 19 -5.12 -7.16 -8.22
CA THR A 19 -5.82 -8.25 -7.55
C THR A 19 -5.70 -8.18 -6.03
N LEU A 20 -6.62 -8.86 -5.36
CA LEU A 20 -6.56 -9.02 -3.90
C LEU A 20 -5.22 -9.62 -3.48
N ASP A 21 -4.73 -10.65 -4.18
CA ASP A 21 -3.47 -11.28 -3.86
C ASP A 21 -2.29 -10.29 -3.89
N MET A 22 -2.29 -9.40 -4.87
CA MET A 22 -1.26 -8.35 -4.95
C MET A 22 -1.30 -7.45 -3.71
N SER A 23 -2.49 -7.07 -3.25
CA SER A 23 -2.62 -6.21 -2.06
C SER A 23 -2.11 -6.92 -0.81
N ILE A 24 -2.42 -8.20 -0.65
CA ILE A 24 -1.93 -8.99 0.49
C ILE A 24 -0.40 -9.04 0.48
N LYS A 25 0.21 -9.28 -0.68
CA LYS A 25 1.67 -9.35 -0.79
C LYS A 25 2.36 -8.01 -0.54
N ILE A 26 1.77 -6.91 -1.02
CA ILE A 26 2.28 -5.58 -0.72
C ILE A 26 2.26 -5.34 0.80
N GLY A 27 1.15 -5.65 1.45
CA GLY A 27 1.04 -5.52 2.89
C GLY A 27 2.04 -6.38 3.65
N GLN A 28 2.20 -7.64 3.24
CA GLN A 28 3.18 -8.55 3.85
C GLN A 28 4.60 -8.00 3.75
N TYR A 29 4.99 -7.55 2.57
CA TYR A 29 6.36 -7.04 2.38
C TYR A 29 6.62 -5.81 3.24
N LEU A 30 5.71 -4.85 3.22
CA LEU A 30 5.91 -3.61 3.98
C LEU A 30 5.87 -3.86 5.48
N GLY A 31 4.98 -4.73 5.95
CA GLY A 31 4.93 -5.12 7.36
C GLY A 31 6.23 -5.79 7.82
N TRP A 32 6.77 -6.65 6.98
CA TRP A 32 8.05 -7.32 7.25
C TRP A 32 9.22 -6.31 7.21
N TYR A 33 9.28 -5.50 6.17
CA TYR A 33 10.40 -4.58 5.95
C TYR A 33 10.54 -3.56 7.09
N TYR A 34 9.43 -2.93 7.47
CA TYR A 34 9.45 -1.94 8.56
C TYR A 34 9.39 -2.57 9.94
N GLY A 35 9.16 -3.87 10.00
CA GLY A 35 9.02 -4.61 11.26
C GLY A 35 10.28 -5.32 11.74
N LYS A 36 11.44 -5.04 11.15
CA LYS A 36 12.67 -5.78 11.47
C LYS A 36 13.16 -5.58 12.91
N GLU A 37 12.99 -4.39 13.46
CA GLU A 37 13.46 -4.06 14.81
C GLU A 37 12.33 -3.77 15.79
N LYS A 38 11.16 -3.43 15.29
CA LYS A 38 9.98 -3.11 16.07
C LYS A 38 8.75 -3.42 15.22
N HIS A 39 7.57 -3.40 15.83
CA HIS A 39 6.34 -3.54 15.05
C HIS A 39 6.20 -2.35 14.07
N ALA A 40 6.01 -2.65 12.80
CA ALA A 40 5.76 -1.61 11.81
C ALA A 40 4.46 -0.88 12.15
N LYS A 41 4.43 0.44 11.91
CA LYS A 41 3.25 1.27 12.11
C LYS A 41 2.83 1.81 10.75
N ILE A 42 1.69 1.33 10.24
CA ILE A 42 1.26 1.59 8.87
C ILE A 42 -0.13 2.22 8.85
N LEU A 43 -0.28 3.31 8.09
CA LEU A 43 -1.55 4.00 7.90
C LEU A 43 -2.12 3.67 6.52
N ILE A 44 -3.40 3.30 6.46
CA ILE A 44 -4.06 3.00 5.20
C ILE A 44 -5.31 3.86 5.06
N GLY A 45 -5.46 4.52 3.92
CA GLY A 45 -6.66 5.25 3.56
C GLY A 45 -7.19 4.80 2.22
N LYS A 46 -8.38 5.23 1.87
CA LYS A 46 -9.02 4.86 0.61
C LYS A 46 -9.94 5.97 0.14
N ASP A 47 -10.28 5.92 -1.16
CA ASP A 47 -11.35 6.77 -1.69
C ASP A 47 -12.68 6.00 -1.65
N THR A 48 -13.70 6.49 -2.37
CA THR A 48 -15.05 5.93 -2.29
C THR A 48 -15.32 4.77 -3.24
N ARG A 49 -14.31 4.24 -3.94
CA ARG A 49 -14.52 3.15 -4.89
C ARG A 49 -14.99 1.89 -4.17
N LEU A 50 -15.88 1.15 -4.83
CA LEU A 50 -16.47 -0.06 -4.23
C LEU A 50 -15.42 -1.10 -3.86
N SER A 51 -14.40 -1.28 -4.69
CA SER A 51 -13.32 -2.23 -4.42
C SER A 51 -12.34 -1.77 -3.34
N GLY A 52 -12.47 -0.55 -2.83
CA GLY A 52 -11.58 0.00 -1.82
C GLY A 52 -11.48 -0.85 -0.56
N ASP A 53 -12.62 -1.36 -0.09
CA ASP A 53 -12.65 -2.20 1.12
C ASP A 53 -11.84 -3.47 0.92
N MET A 54 -11.97 -4.11 -0.24
CA MET A 54 -11.22 -5.34 -0.53
C MET A 54 -9.73 -5.12 -0.47
N PHE A 55 -9.24 -4.07 -1.14
CA PHE A 55 -7.81 -3.78 -1.16
C PHE A 55 -7.30 -3.29 0.20
N GLU A 56 -8.09 -2.48 0.89
CA GLU A 56 -7.75 -2.03 2.25
C GLU A 56 -7.58 -3.23 3.17
N LEU A 57 -8.54 -4.16 3.15
CA LEU A 57 -8.49 -5.34 4.00
C LEU A 57 -7.37 -6.29 3.61
N GLY A 58 -7.09 -6.43 2.31
CA GLY A 58 -5.97 -7.24 1.84
C GLY A 58 -4.63 -6.70 2.32
N LEU A 59 -4.43 -5.40 2.17
CA LEU A 59 -3.22 -4.72 2.68
C LEU A 59 -3.10 -4.89 4.19
N ALA A 60 -4.19 -4.66 4.91
CA ALA A 60 -4.19 -4.76 6.38
C ALA A 60 -3.92 -6.18 6.84
N ALA A 61 -4.55 -7.18 6.23
CA ALA A 61 -4.34 -8.57 6.58
C ALA A 61 -2.89 -8.99 6.31
N GLY A 62 -2.34 -8.62 5.15
CA GLY A 62 -0.94 -8.91 4.84
C GLY A 62 0.02 -8.28 5.83
N ALA A 63 -0.16 -7.00 6.13
CA ALA A 63 0.72 -6.29 7.06
C ALA A 63 0.63 -6.85 8.48
N THR A 64 -0.59 -7.07 8.98
CA THR A 64 -0.77 -7.61 10.33
C THR A 64 -0.27 -9.04 10.46
N SER A 65 -0.30 -9.83 9.37
CA SER A 65 0.27 -11.18 9.39
C SER A 65 1.79 -11.16 9.67
N MET A 66 2.44 -10.04 9.39
CA MET A 66 3.87 -9.86 9.63
C MET A 66 4.14 -9.04 10.91
N GLY A 67 3.11 -8.84 11.74
CA GLY A 67 3.23 -8.17 13.04
C GLY A 67 3.05 -6.66 13.01
N ALA A 68 2.64 -6.08 11.89
CA ALA A 68 2.45 -4.63 11.82
C ALA A 68 1.23 -4.18 12.61
N GLN A 69 1.31 -2.97 13.15
CA GLN A 69 0.16 -2.25 13.68
C GLN A 69 -0.41 -1.42 12.54
N VAL A 70 -1.63 -1.73 12.14
CA VAL A 70 -2.29 -1.09 11.00
C VAL A 70 -3.39 -0.17 11.50
N TYR A 71 -3.40 1.05 10.99
CA TYR A 71 -4.41 2.06 11.30
C TYR A 71 -5.20 2.36 10.03
N LEU A 72 -6.50 2.12 10.08
CA LEU A 72 -7.38 2.36 8.94
C LEU A 72 -8.02 3.74 9.10
N LEU A 73 -7.62 4.69 8.26
CA LEU A 73 -8.16 6.04 8.31
C LEU A 73 -9.58 6.13 7.74
N GLY A 74 -9.93 5.19 6.86
CA GLY A 74 -11.20 5.22 6.17
C GLY A 74 -11.13 6.07 4.90
N VAL A 75 -12.27 6.57 4.46
CA VAL A 75 -12.35 7.41 3.27
C VAL A 75 -11.71 8.77 3.55
N CYS A 76 -10.71 9.13 2.75
CA CYS A 76 -9.98 10.37 2.93
C CYS A 76 -9.34 10.81 1.61
N PRO A 77 -8.98 12.10 1.48
CA PRO A 77 -8.19 12.52 0.32
C PRO A 77 -6.72 12.08 0.48
N THR A 78 -6.05 11.87 -0.64
CA THR A 78 -4.65 11.42 -0.65
C THR A 78 -3.72 12.29 0.22
N PRO A 79 -3.81 13.65 0.19
CA PRO A 79 -2.95 14.48 1.03
C PRO A 79 -3.07 14.21 2.53
N ALA A 80 -4.21 13.68 2.99
CA ALA A 80 -4.38 13.35 4.41
C ALA A 80 -3.43 12.24 4.84
N ILE A 81 -3.20 11.25 3.99
CA ILE A 81 -2.25 10.16 4.27
C ILE A 81 -0.84 10.74 4.42
N SER A 82 -0.40 11.53 3.44
CA SER A 82 0.93 12.14 3.45
C SER A 82 1.16 12.98 4.71
N TYR A 83 0.17 13.80 5.07
CA TYR A 83 0.25 14.66 6.25
C TYR A 83 0.34 13.85 7.55
N LEU A 84 -0.56 12.87 7.72
CA LEU A 84 -0.64 12.12 8.97
C LEU A 84 0.55 11.17 9.16
N VAL A 85 1.09 10.63 8.08
CA VAL A 85 2.29 9.79 8.15
C VAL A 85 3.43 10.57 8.80
N ARG A 86 3.64 11.82 8.39
CA ARG A 86 4.67 12.68 9.00
C ARG A 86 4.32 13.05 10.42
N LYS A 87 3.10 13.54 10.61
CA LYS A 87 2.69 14.12 11.91
C LYS A 87 2.64 13.08 13.02
N GLU A 88 2.09 11.89 12.72
CA GLU A 88 1.90 10.83 13.71
C GLU A 88 2.99 9.77 13.66
N ARG A 89 4.05 10.01 12.89
CA ARG A 89 5.25 9.17 12.83
C ARG A 89 4.98 7.71 12.46
N PHE A 90 4.21 7.53 11.39
CA PHE A 90 4.05 6.20 10.79
C PHE A 90 5.31 5.83 10.01
N ASP A 91 5.59 4.52 9.92
CA ASP A 91 6.71 4.04 9.11
C ASP A 91 6.43 4.22 7.62
N CYS A 92 5.17 4.00 7.22
CA CYS A 92 4.73 4.29 5.86
C CYS A 92 3.22 4.50 5.83
N GLY A 93 2.74 5.01 4.71
CA GLY A 93 1.32 5.19 4.44
C GLY A 93 0.96 4.58 3.10
N ILE A 94 -0.29 4.14 2.97
CA ILE A 94 -0.81 3.55 1.75
C ILE A 94 -2.15 4.18 1.43
N MET A 95 -2.33 4.62 0.18
CA MET A 95 -3.60 5.16 -0.30
C MET A 95 -4.17 4.24 -1.36
N VAL A 96 -5.40 3.78 -1.14
CA VAL A 96 -6.14 2.95 -2.08
C VAL A 96 -7.01 3.85 -2.93
N SER A 97 -6.55 4.19 -4.14
CA SER A 97 -7.25 5.08 -5.04
C SER A 97 -6.63 5.00 -6.44
N ALA A 98 -7.45 5.13 -7.46
CA ALA A 98 -6.99 5.28 -8.83
C ALA A 98 -7.26 6.69 -9.37
N SER A 99 -7.51 7.65 -8.49
CA SER A 99 -7.69 9.07 -8.81
C SER A 99 -8.75 9.29 -9.90
N HIS A 100 -8.36 9.61 -11.12
CA HIS A 100 -9.28 9.91 -12.23
C HIS A 100 -9.67 8.71 -13.09
N ASN A 101 -9.16 7.51 -12.75
CA ASN A 101 -9.50 6.32 -13.52
C ASN A 101 -10.98 5.96 -13.35
N PRO A 102 -11.57 5.19 -14.29
CA PRO A 102 -12.96 4.76 -14.17
C PRO A 102 -13.26 4.04 -12.85
N TYR A 103 -14.53 3.98 -12.47
CA TYR A 103 -14.95 3.44 -11.17
C TYR A 103 -14.57 1.97 -10.95
N TYR A 104 -14.42 1.19 -12.02
CA TYR A 104 -14.07 -0.24 -11.92
C TYR A 104 -12.57 -0.46 -11.74
N ASP A 105 -11.76 0.58 -11.86
CA ASP A 105 -10.34 0.52 -11.55
C ASP A 105 -10.09 0.84 -10.07
N ASN A 106 -8.92 0.46 -9.60
CA ASN A 106 -8.42 0.93 -8.32
C ASN A 106 -6.90 1.02 -8.41
N GLY A 107 -6.27 1.45 -7.34
CA GLY A 107 -4.84 1.61 -7.29
C GLY A 107 -4.33 1.59 -5.87
N ILE A 108 -3.03 1.32 -5.73
CA ILE A 108 -2.35 1.33 -4.44
C ILE A 108 -1.11 2.20 -4.59
N LYS A 109 -1.03 3.25 -3.80
CA LYS A 109 0.08 4.19 -3.79
C LYS A 109 0.72 4.19 -2.40
N CYS A 110 2.03 4.02 -2.37
CA CYS A 110 2.78 3.91 -1.11
C CYS A 110 3.59 5.17 -0.84
N PHE A 111 3.60 5.61 0.42
CA PHE A 111 4.34 6.78 0.89
C PHE A 111 5.32 6.37 1.97
N ASN A 112 6.50 6.99 1.95
CA ASN A 112 7.49 6.76 2.99
C ASN A 112 7.16 7.56 4.26
N HIS A 113 8.01 7.45 5.28
CA HIS A 113 7.77 8.12 6.56
C HIS A 113 7.76 9.65 6.47
N ASN A 114 8.28 10.22 5.39
CA ASN A 114 8.22 11.67 5.14
C ASN A 114 6.93 12.10 4.43
N GLY A 115 6.05 11.15 4.12
CA GLY A 115 4.84 11.44 3.38
C GLY A 115 5.08 11.66 1.88
N GLU A 116 6.23 11.23 1.38
CA GLU A 116 6.61 11.34 -0.02
C GLU A 116 6.44 9.99 -0.71
N LYS A 117 6.47 9.97 -2.04
CA LYS A 117 6.44 8.71 -2.78
C LYS A 117 7.53 7.78 -2.25
N MET A 118 7.17 6.52 -2.00
CA MET A 118 8.12 5.53 -1.49
C MET A 118 9.28 5.35 -2.46
N GLU A 119 10.47 5.07 -1.91
CA GLU A 119 11.71 4.92 -2.67
C GLU A 119 11.59 3.85 -3.75
N GLU A 120 12.09 4.14 -4.95
CA GLU A 120 12.03 3.23 -6.10
C GLU A 120 12.68 1.88 -5.78
N GLU A 121 13.80 1.89 -5.07
CA GLU A 121 14.51 0.67 -4.69
C GLU A 121 13.65 -0.26 -3.85
N LEU A 122 12.91 0.30 -2.89
CA LEU A 122 12.01 -0.48 -2.04
C LEU A 122 10.83 -1.03 -2.85
N LEU A 123 10.27 -0.20 -3.72
CA LEU A 123 9.15 -0.63 -4.58
C LEU A 123 9.56 -1.78 -5.50
N LEU A 124 10.80 -1.77 -6.01
CA LEU A 124 11.33 -2.86 -6.83
C LEU A 124 11.42 -4.16 -6.02
N GLU A 125 11.81 -4.08 -4.76
CA GLU A 125 11.86 -5.26 -3.89
C GLU A 125 10.45 -5.80 -3.57
N VAL A 126 9.49 -4.91 -3.38
CA VAL A 126 8.09 -5.29 -3.22
C VAL A 126 7.61 -6.07 -4.45
N GLU A 127 7.94 -5.57 -5.65
CA GLU A 127 7.54 -6.23 -6.90
C GLU A 127 8.15 -7.62 -7.04
N LYS A 128 9.40 -7.79 -6.64
CA LYS A 128 10.05 -9.11 -6.66
C LYS A 128 9.31 -10.10 -5.77
N TYR A 129 8.91 -9.65 -4.59
CA TYR A 129 8.13 -10.49 -3.68
C TYR A 129 6.76 -10.83 -4.27
N MET A 130 6.10 -9.85 -4.90
CA MET A 130 4.80 -10.07 -5.55
C MET A 130 4.90 -11.15 -6.64
N ASP A 131 6.02 -11.19 -7.35
CA ASP A 131 6.25 -12.16 -8.42
C ASP A 131 6.81 -13.51 -7.92
N GLY A 132 7.00 -13.67 -6.62
CA GLY A 132 7.51 -14.90 -6.04
C GLY A 132 9.02 -15.10 -6.24
N LEU A 133 9.75 -14.03 -6.55
CA LEU A 133 11.20 -14.11 -6.81
C LEU A 133 12.02 -14.04 -5.51
N THR A 134 11.44 -13.59 -4.42
CA THR A 134 12.10 -13.53 -3.11
C THR A 134 11.13 -14.00 -2.03
N ASP A 135 11.69 -14.54 -0.95
CA ASP A 135 10.92 -14.93 0.25
C ASP A 135 11.27 -13.99 1.40
N LEU A 136 10.39 -13.94 2.40
CA LEU A 136 10.60 -13.11 3.59
C LEU A 136 11.19 -13.89 4.77
#